data_f2fcc56edde4600353e780a3496e3a30
#
_entry.id   f2fcc56edde4600353e780a3496e3a30
#
_cell.length_a   1.000
_cell.length_b   1.000
_cell.length_c   1.000
_cell.angle_alpha   90.00
_cell.angle_beta   90.00
_cell.angle_gamma   90.00
#
_symmetry.space_group_name_H-M   'P 1'
#
loop_
_entity.id
_entity.type
_entity.pdbx_description
1 polymer ?
#
loop_
_entity_poly.entity_id
_entity_poly.type
_entity_poly.pdbx_seq_one_letter_code
_entity_poly.pdbx_strand_id
1 'polypeptide(L)'
;MIQDSVTKFFKDNYSPNPVVVRSPGRVNLIGEHTDYNLGFVLPASIEKAIYFALQLNDTDTFNIEAFLTLPEKISLDTKGNGPEFSCFWGKYFKAVIEILNEKNYALKGMDCVFGGDIPIGSGLSSSAALCCGFTLALSKMLGLNIDRTEIAKIGQEAEHRIGLNCGLMDQYAVLFGKKGNALFLDCKDLSYKYVPINLVGYSWVLINSNITHELAVGNEYNDRRQSCEAIVKKVQEKNANVASLRDVSEEAIMSVKEEVNPIDFKRALYVIKENGRVLKMIKALEKGDANEVGSTLLAGHRSMSADFEISTSEIDYLVAVSQEQEGVMGSRMMGGGFGGCTINLIKDENVDKAVEDILAAYKEKTGITSECFHLQIDDSVQILNS
;
A
#
# COMPACT_ATOMS: atom_id res chain seq x y z
N MET A 1 14.22 -19.04 -6.12
CA MET A 1 13.33 -17.92 -5.71
C MET A 1 13.26 -16.88 -6.83
N ILE A 2 12.24 -16.02 -6.86
CA ILE A 2 12.10 -14.99 -7.92
C ILE A 2 13.32 -14.06 -7.98
N GLN A 3 13.90 -13.72 -6.82
CA GLN A 3 15.16 -12.97 -6.72
C GLN A 3 16.27 -13.58 -7.58
N ASP A 4 16.49 -14.88 -7.45
CA ASP A 4 17.57 -15.57 -8.19
C ASP A 4 17.30 -15.59 -9.68
N SER A 5 16.02 -15.73 -10.06
CA SER A 5 15.61 -15.72 -11.47
C SER A 5 15.84 -14.35 -12.12
N VAL A 6 15.42 -13.25 -11.46
CA VAL A 6 15.66 -11.87 -11.91
C VAL A 6 17.16 -11.58 -12.01
N THR A 7 17.91 -11.93 -10.97
CA THR A 7 19.36 -11.70 -10.92
C THR A 7 20.08 -12.51 -12.00
N LYS A 8 19.71 -13.79 -12.19
CA LYS A 8 20.30 -14.66 -13.22
C LYS A 8 19.99 -14.13 -14.62
N PHE A 9 18.73 -13.77 -14.88
CA PHE A 9 18.33 -13.21 -16.17
C PHE A 9 19.14 -11.95 -16.52
N PHE A 10 19.32 -11.05 -15.54
CA PHE A 10 20.15 -9.87 -15.73
C PHE A 10 21.60 -10.23 -16.07
N LYS A 11 22.21 -11.16 -15.33
CA LYS A 11 23.60 -11.59 -15.57
C LYS A 11 23.81 -12.24 -16.93
N ASP A 12 22.83 -13.01 -17.39
CA ASP A 12 22.90 -13.71 -18.68
C ASP A 12 22.73 -12.76 -19.88
N ASN A 13 22.03 -11.61 -19.71
CA ASN A 13 21.66 -10.73 -20.83
C ASN A 13 22.35 -9.36 -20.82
N TYR A 14 22.86 -8.90 -19.67
CA TYR A 14 23.42 -7.53 -19.52
C TYR A 14 24.83 -7.54 -18.94
N SER A 15 24.98 -7.75 -17.63
CA SER A 15 26.25 -7.63 -16.93
C SER A 15 26.36 -8.60 -15.75
N PRO A 16 27.57 -9.13 -15.45
CA PRO A 16 27.76 -10.16 -14.43
C PRO A 16 27.59 -9.65 -12.98
N ASN A 17 27.66 -8.34 -12.74
CA ASN A 17 27.71 -7.76 -11.39
C ASN A 17 26.60 -6.72 -11.13
N PRO A 18 25.31 -7.08 -11.18
CA PRO A 18 24.25 -6.11 -10.88
C PRO A 18 24.22 -5.75 -9.41
N VAL A 19 23.82 -4.53 -9.09
CA VAL A 19 23.24 -4.21 -7.79
C VAL A 19 21.85 -4.85 -7.74
N VAL A 20 21.55 -5.54 -6.64
CA VAL A 20 20.25 -6.19 -6.43
C VAL A 20 19.52 -5.50 -5.28
N VAL A 21 18.29 -5.06 -5.54
CA VAL A 21 17.42 -4.41 -4.55
C VAL A 21 16.16 -5.25 -4.37
N ARG A 22 15.79 -5.51 -3.11
CA ARG A 22 14.49 -6.05 -2.72
C ARG A 22 13.62 -4.89 -2.23
N SER A 23 12.45 -4.72 -2.81
CA SER A 23 11.47 -3.72 -2.40
C SER A 23 10.15 -4.40 -2.03
N PRO A 24 9.80 -4.46 -0.74
CA PRO A 24 8.65 -5.22 -0.27
C PRO A 24 7.32 -4.54 -0.64
N GLY A 25 6.27 -5.35 -0.75
CA GLY A 25 4.91 -4.86 -0.64
C GLY A 25 4.56 -4.53 0.81
N ARG A 26 3.31 -4.09 1.01
CA ARG A 26 2.79 -3.79 2.34
C ARG A 26 1.36 -4.29 2.52
N VAL A 27 1.00 -4.56 3.75
CA VAL A 27 -0.39 -4.61 4.22
C VAL A 27 -0.68 -3.37 5.06
N ASN A 28 -1.94 -3.02 5.22
CA ASN A 28 -2.34 -2.04 6.22
C ASN A 28 -3.25 -2.73 7.24
N LEU A 29 -2.82 -2.78 8.50
CA LEU A 29 -3.60 -3.42 9.55
C LEU A 29 -4.85 -2.61 9.89
N ILE A 30 -4.75 -1.27 9.86
CA ILE A 30 -5.88 -0.35 10.07
C ILE A 30 -5.46 1.08 9.72
N GLY A 31 -6.43 1.96 9.42
CA GLY A 31 -6.17 3.36 9.08
C GLY A 31 -6.29 3.64 7.59
N GLU A 32 -7.26 3.02 6.91
CA GLU A 32 -7.54 3.28 5.50
C GLU A 32 -8.05 4.69 5.27
N HIS A 33 -7.51 5.36 4.24
CA HIS A 33 -7.89 6.72 3.82
C HIS A 33 -7.66 7.82 4.88
N THR A 34 -6.86 7.54 5.91
CA THR A 34 -6.50 8.54 6.93
C THR A 34 -5.24 9.32 6.57
N ASP A 35 -4.34 8.75 5.76
CA ASP A 35 -3.02 9.30 5.44
C ASP A 35 -3.07 10.65 4.72
N TYR A 36 -3.83 10.79 3.66
CA TYR A 36 -4.02 12.06 2.96
C TYR A 36 -4.89 13.08 3.75
N ASN A 37 -5.50 12.64 4.86
CA ASN A 37 -6.17 13.47 5.86
C ASN A 37 -5.24 13.83 7.03
N LEU A 38 -3.94 13.61 6.90
CA LEU A 38 -2.90 13.81 7.91
C LEU A 38 -3.17 13.01 9.21
N GLY A 39 -3.87 11.89 9.09
CA GLY A 39 -4.25 11.02 10.19
C GLY A 39 -3.18 9.99 10.56
N PHE A 40 -3.62 8.98 11.30
CA PHE A 40 -2.80 7.85 11.72
C PHE A 40 -3.00 6.65 10.82
N VAL A 41 -1.92 5.93 10.53
CA VAL A 41 -1.95 4.65 9.82
C VAL A 41 -1.10 3.61 10.55
N LEU A 42 -1.38 2.32 10.29
CA LEU A 42 -0.66 1.22 10.92
C LEU A 42 -0.31 0.13 9.89
N PRO A 43 0.47 0.45 8.84
CA PRO A 43 0.90 -0.55 7.86
C PRO A 43 2.04 -1.45 8.39
N ALA A 44 2.32 -2.51 7.64
CA ALA A 44 3.49 -3.35 7.82
C ALA A 44 4.02 -3.83 6.46
N SER A 45 5.34 -3.85 6.29
CA SER A 45 5.98 -4.47 5.13
C SER A 45 5.89 -5.99 5.21
N ILE A 46 5.88 -6.66 4.07
CA ILE A 46 5.68 -8.09 3.95
C ILE A 46 6.81 -8.78 3.19
N GLU A 47 6.83 -10.12 3.24
CA GLU A 47 7.83 -10.93 2.55
C GLU A 47 7.76 -10.84 1.02
N LYS A 48 6.55 -10.61 0.46
CA LYS A 48 6.36 -10.44 -0.99
C LYS A 48 6.98 -9.15 -1.46
N ALA A 49 7.74 -9.20 -2.55
CA ALA A 49 8.56 -8.09 -2.96
C ALA A 49 8.72 -7.98 -4.48
N ILE A 50 9.12 -6.81 -4.93
CA ILE A 50 9.72 -6.57 -6.24
C ILE A 50 11.23 -6.62 -6.07
N TYR A 51 11.91 -7.34 -6.96
CA TYR A 51 13.37 -7.41 -7.05
C TYR A 51 13.83 -6.67 -8.29
N PHE A 52 14.88 -5.88 -8.13
CA PHE A 52 15.56 -5.18 -9.21
C PHE A 52 16.98 -5.70 -9.31
N ALA A 53 17.43 -5.97 -10.53
CA ALA A 53 18.83 -6.17 -10.86
C ALA A 53 19.23 -5.09 -11.87
N LEU A 54 20.22 -4.27 -11.53
CA LEU A 54 20.54 -3.09 -12.33
C LEU A 54 22.03 -2.72 -12.30
N GLN A 55 22.50 -2.09 -13.40
CA GLN A 55 23.87 -1.60 -13.52
C GLN A 55 23.93 -0.41 -14.48
N LEU A 56 24.90 0.48 -14.26
CA LEU A 56 25.21 1.55 -15.24
C LEU A 56 25.64 0.98 -16.57
N ASN A 57 25.22 1.58 -17.68
CA ASN A 57 25.48 1.08 -19.04
C ASN A 57 26.31 2.04 -19.90
N ASP A 58 26.97 3.04 -19.28
CA ASP A 58 27.82 4.03 -19.95
C ASP A 58 27.12 4.81 -21.09
N THR A 59 25.79 4.87 -21.09
CA THR A 59 24.96 5.65 -22.00
C THR A 59 24.12 6.68 -21.24
N ASP A 60 23.31 7.45 -21.97
CA ASP A 60 22.31 8.35 -21.38
C ASP A 60 20.89 7.73 -21.42
N THR A 61 20.79 6.38 -21.52
CA THR A 61 19.53 5.68 -21.70
C THR A 61 19.26 4.68 -20.58
N PHE A 62 18.10 4.75 -19.99
CA PHE A 62 17.55 3.71 -19.10
C PHE A 62 16.88 2.64 -19.96
N ASN A 63 17.39 1.42 -19.95
CA ASN A 63 16.77 0.24 -20.53
C ASN A 63 16.13 -0.56 -19.39
N ILE A 64 14.81 -0.63 -19.33
CA ILE A 64 14.09 -1.25 -18.24
C ILE A 64 13.24 -2.39 -18.78
N GLU A 65 13.44 -3.58 -18.25
CA GLU A 65 12.80 -4.81 -18.71
C GLU A 65 12.08 -5.52 -17.54
N ALA A 66 10.81 -5.85 -17.77
CA ALA A 66 10.03 -6.64 -16.83
C ALA A 66 10.33 -8.13 -17.02
N PHE A 67 10.74 -8.82 -15.95
CA PHE A 67 10.89 -10.26 -15.92
C PHE A 67 9.51 -10.92 -15.80
N LEU A 68 8.87 -11.14 -16.94
CA LEU A 68 7.54 -11.73 -17.12
C LEU A 68 7.59 -12.89 -18.10
N THR A 69 6.48 -13.64 -18.19
CA THR A 69 6.31 -14.71 -19.21
C THR A 69 6.45 -14.17 -20.64
N LEU A 70 5.98 -12.96 -20.88
CA LEU A 70 6.21 -12.17 -22.10
C LEU A 70 6.98 -10.93 -21.70
N PRO A 71 8.29 -10.86 -21.97
CA PRO A 71 9.12 -9.73 -21.60
C PRO A 71 8.63 -8.44 -22.25
N GLU A 72 8.43 -7.42 -21.44
CA GLU A 72 8.18 -6.06 -21.89
C GLU A 72 9.37 -5.17 -21.53
N LYS A 73 9.78 -4.35 -22.48
CA LYS A 73 10.94 -3.46 -22.33
C LYS A 73 10.60 -2.03 -22.73
N ILE A 74 11.09 -1.08 -21.96
CA ILE A 74 11.05 0.34 -22.32
C ILE A 74 12.47 0.90 -22.36
N SER A 75 12.67 1.96 -23.15
CA SER A 75 13.91 2.73 -23.19
C SER A 75 13.58 4.22 -23.05
N LEU A 76 14.19 4.88 -22.07
CA LEU A 76 13.99 6.29 -21.75
C LEU A 76 15.34 6.97 -21.63
N ASP A 77 15.46 8.21 -22.11
CA ASP A 77 16.65 9.02 -21.83
C ASP A 77 16.67 9.47 -20.35
N THR A 78 17.75 10.10 -19.93
CA THR A 78 17.91 10.60 -18.56
C THR A 78 16.93 11.73 -18.19
N LYS A 79 16.12 12.20 -19.14
CA LYS A 79 15.03 13.17 -18.92
C LYS A 79 13.64 12.53 -18.90
N GLY A 80 13.57 11.22 -19.14
CA GLY A 80 12.31 10.49 -19.21
C GLY A 80 11.67 10.48 -20.61
N ASN A 81 12.35 10.99 -21.64
CA ASN A 81 11.84 10.91 -23.02
C ASN A 81 12.21 9.57 -23.63
N GLY A 82 11.35 9.07 -24.54
CA GLY A 82 11.57 7.83 -25.25
C GLY A 82 10.41 7.45 -26.15
N PRO A 83 10.48 6.31 -26.83
CA PRO A 83 9.36 5.77 -27.60
C PRO A 83 8.10 5.59 -26.72
N GLU A 84 6.93 5.69 -27.35
CA GLU A 84 5.69 5.33 -26.67
C GLU A 84 5.71 3.85 -26.23
N PHE A 85 5.12 3.60 -25.07
CA PHE A 85 4.96 2.26 -24.53
C PHE A 85 3.54 2.09 -23.96
N SER A 86 3.02 0.86 -24.05
CA SER A 86 1.66 0.53 -23.58
C SER A 86 1.63 0.00 -22.15
N CYS A 87 2.77 -0.46 -21.63
CA CYS A 87 2.83 -1.05 -20.30
C CYS A 87 2.59 0.00 -19.21
N PHE A 88 1.63 -0.29 -18.33
CA PHE A 88 1.25 0.64 -17.26
C PHE A 88 2.40 0.89 -16.27
N TRP A 89 3.18 -0.14 -15.95
CA TRP A 89 4.33 -0.04 -15.05
C TRP A 89 5.40 0.96 -15.54
N GLY A 90 5.55 1.11 -16.85
CA GLY A 90 6.51 2.05 -17.45
C GLY A 90 6.26 3.50 -17.06
N LYS A 91 5.00 3.87 -16.80
CA LYS A 91 4.62 5.22 -16.36
C LYS A 91 5.24 5.58 -15.02
N TYR A 92 5.37 4.62 -14.09
CA TYR A 92 6.00 4.85 -12.78
C TYR A 92 7.50 5.11 -12.91
N PHE A 93 8.22 4.32 -13.71
CA PHE A 93 9.65 4.54 -13.97
C PHE A 93 9.88 5.90 -14.62
N LYS A 94 9.09 6.23 -15.64
CA LYS A 94 9.15 7.53 -16.30
C LYS A 94 8.94 8.67 -15.30
N ALA A 95 7.90 8.60 -14.48
CA ALA A 95 7.60 9.63 -13.48
C ALA A 95 8.75 9.80 -12.47
N VAL A 96 9.35 8.71 -11.98
CA VAL A 96 10.51 8.78 -11.07
C VAL A 96 11.70 9.46 -11.74
N ILE A 97 12.02 9.10 -13.01
CA ILE A 97 13.14 9.71 -13.76
C ILE A 97 12.89 11.21 -13.96
N GLU A 98 11.70 11.61 -14.37
CA GLU A 98 11.32 13.01 -14.56
C GLU A 98 11.43 13.81 -13.25
N ILE A 99 10.92 13.28 -12.13
CA ILE A 99 10.98 13.93 -10.81
C ILE A 99 12.43 14.12 -10.36
N LEU A 100 13.26 13.10 -10.49
CA LEU A 100 14.67 13.18 -10.12
C LEU A 100 15.41 14.22 -10.98
N ASN A 101 15.10 14.27 -12.27
CA ASN A 101 15.69 15.28 -13.17
C ASN A 101 15.23 16.71 -12.83
N GLU A 102 13.95 16.94 -12.56
CA GLU A 102 13.41 18.23 -12.11
C GLU A 102 14.03 18.70 -10.78
N LYS A 103 14.35 17.74 -9.90
CA LYS A 103 15.09 18.02 -8.64
C LYS A 103 16.61 18.21 -8.86
N ASN A 104 17.07 18.24 -10.12
CA ASN A 104 18.46 18.43 -10.53
C ASN A 104 19.42 17.33 -10.04
N TYR A 105 18.95 16.11 -9.84
CA TYR A 105 19.83 14.96 -9.62
C TYR A 105 20.52 14.58 -10.95
N ALA A 106 21.85 14.36 -10.88
CA ALA A 106 22.63 13.96 -12.04
C ALA A 106 22.39 12.47 -12.38
N LEU A 107 21.54 12.20 -13.34
CA LEU A 107 21.22 10.85 -13.79
C LEU A 107 22.20 10.36 -14.88
N LYS A 108 22.39 9.05 -14.93
CA LYS A 108 23.13 8.33 -15.97
C LYS A 108 22.31 7.13 -16.42
N GLY A 109 22.55 6.72 -17.66
CA GLY A 109 21.89 5.57 -18.24
C GLY A 109 22.18 4.24 -17.49
N MET A 110 21.26 3.32 -17.57
CA MET A 110 21.26 2.12 -16.75
C MET A 110 20.45 1.01 -17.39
N ASP A 111 20.94 -0.20 -17.33
CA ASP A 111 20.16 -1.39 -17.61
C ASP A 111 19.52 -1.90 -16.31
N CYS A 112 18.24 -2.22 -16.35
CA CYS A 112 17.45 -2.66 -15.22
C CYS A 112 16.52 -3.80 -15.62
N VAL A 113 16.55 -4.91 -14.90
CA VAL A 113 15.54 -5.96 -14.94
C VAL A 113 14.83 -5.98 -13.61
N PHE A 114 13.51 -6.03 -13.61
CA PHE A 114 12.72 -6.14 -12.39
C PHE A 114 11.63 -7.21 -12.52
N GLY A 115 11.24 -7.77 -11.39
CA GLY A 115 10.16 -8.75 -11.27
C GLY A 115 9.89 -9.07 -9.81
N GLY A 116 8.77 -9.70 -9.53
CA GLY A 116 8.39 -9.93 -8.14
C GLY A 116 7.26 -10.93 -7.98
N ASP A 117 6.88 -11.15 -6.73
CA ASP A 117 5.78 -12.03 -6.31
C ASP A 117 4.65 -11.29 -5.59
N ILE A 118 4.63 -9.95 -5.67
CA ILE A 118 3.47 -9.17 -5.23
C ILE A 118 2.34 -9.40 -6.24
N PRO A 119 1.20 -10.00 -5.85
CA PRO A 119 0.10 -10.25 -6.77
C PRO A 119 -0.48 -8.93 -7.32
N ILE A 120 -0.66 -8.89 -8.63
CA ILE A 120 -1.19 -7.70 -9.31
C ILE A 120 -2.66 -7.48 -8.90
N GLY A 121 -3.04 -6.23 -8.60
CA GLY A 121 -4.42 -5.88 -8.24
C GLY A 121 -4.86 -6.32 -6.83
N SER A 122 -3.96 -6.89 -6.03
CA SER A 122 -4.26 -7.37 -4.68
C SER A 122 -4.32 -6.28 -3.59
N GLY A 123 -4.03 -5.03 -3.93
CA GLY A 123 -3.96 -3.94 -2.95
C GLY A 123 -2.72 -3.96 -2.05
N LEU A 124 -1.64 -4.67 -2.45
CA LEU A 124 -0.39 -4.81 -1.67
C LEU A 124 0.68 -3.75 -2.03
N SER A 125 0.29 -2.68 -2.71
CA SER A 125 1.14 -1.51 -3.07
C SER A 125 2.39 -1.85 -3.89
N SER A 126 2.20 -2.60 -4.97
CA SER A 126 3.28 -2.84 -5.94
C SER A 126 3.82 -1.54 -6.55
N SER A 127 3.01 -0.50 -6.71
CA SER A 127 3.42 0.83 -7.20
C SER A 127 4.42 1.51 -6.27
N ALA A 128 4.14 1.58 -4.97
CA ALA A 128 5.06 2.13 -3.99
C ALA A 128 6.35 1.30 -3.90
N ALA A 129 6.25 -0.04 -3.93
CA ALA A 129 7.41 -0.92 -3.97
C ALA A 129 8.29 -0.65 -5.20
N LEU A 130 7.66 -0.44 -6.37
CA LEU A 130 8.36 -0.14 -7.61
C LEU A 130 9.06 1.22 -7.57
N CYS A 131 8.33 2.28 -7.23
CA CYS A 131 8.87 3.65 -7.20
C CYS A 131 9.97 3.81 -6.15
N CYS A 132 9.74 3.34 -4.90
CA CYS A 132 10.71 3.47 -3.82
C CYS A 132 11.93 2.59 -4.04
N GLY A 133 11.75 1.34 -4.51
CA GLY A 133 12.86 0.43 -4.80
C GLY A 133 13.77 0.94 -5.91
N PHE A 134 13.18 1.42 -7.00
CA PHE A 134 13.92 2.00 -8.12
C PHE A 134 14.65 3.29 -7.70
N THR A 135 13.99 4.20 -6.99
CA THR A 135 14.63 5.44 -6.50
C THR A 135 15.78 5.15 -5.55
N LEU A 136 15.64 4.18 -4.64
CA LEU A 136 16.73 3.77 -3.75
C LEU A 136 17.91 3.20 -4.54
N ALA A 137 17.64 2.36 -5.54
CA ALA A 137 18.66 1.80 -6.40
C ALA A 137 19.46 2.88 -7.13
N LEU A 138 18.76 3.86 -7.75
CA LEU A 138 19.39 5.01 -8.40
C LEU A 138 20.21 5.84 -7.41
N SER A 139 19.65 6.14 -6.23
CA SER A 139 20.36 6.90 -5.19
C SER A 139 21.66 6.22 -4.79
N LYS A 140 21.65 4.90 -4.60
CA LYS A 140 22.87 4.14 -4.24
C LYS A 140 23.89 4.11 -5.36
N MET A 141 23.47 3.79 -6.59
CA MET A 141 24.39 3.60 -7.72
C MET A 141 25.05 4.89 -8.21
N LEU A 142 24.30 5.99 -8.14
CA LEU A 142 24.77 7.30 -8.60
C LEU A 142 25.34 8.17 -7.45
N GLY A 143 25.34 7.66 -6.20
CA GLY A 143 25.84 8.40 -5.04
C GLY A 143 25.01 9.66 -4.73
N LEU A 144 23.70 9.66 -5.00
CA LEU A 144 22.86 10.86 -4.87
C LEU A 144 22.54 11.23 -3.43
N ASN A 145 22.75 10.29 -2.47
CA ASN A 145 22.50 10.48 -1.04
C ASN A 145 21.08 10.96 -0.71
N ILE A 146 20.08 10.46 -1.44
CA ILE A 146 18.66 10.75 -1.20
C ILE A 146 18.24 10.00 0.08
N ASP A 147 17.75 10.72 1.08
CA ASP A 147 17.24 10.08 2.30
C ASP A 147 15.92 9.36 2.08
N ARG A 148 15.56 8.45 2.98
CA ARG A 148 14.36 7.62 2.83
C ARG A 148 13.05 8.43 2.83
N THR A 149 12.99 9.54 3.53
CA THR A 149 11.82 10.43 3.56
C THR A 149 11.62 11.11 2.20
N GLU A 150 12.74 11.57 1.60
CA GLU A 150 12.68 12.14 0.26
C GLU A 150 12.35 11.07 -0.80
N ILE A 151 12.87 9.85 -0.68
CA ILE A 151 12.46 8.72 -1.54
C ILE A 151 10.96 8.45 -1.42
N ALA A 152 10.38 8.51 -0.20
CA ALA A 152 8.93 8.36 -0.01
C ALA A 152 8.14 9.44 -0.75
N LYS A 153 8.57 10.69 -0.67
CA LYS A 153 7.93 11.82 -1.37
C LYS A 153 8.03 11.69 -2.89
N ILE A 154 9.18 11.25 -3.41
CA ILE A 154 9.36 10.97 -4.84
C ILE A 154 8.41 9.86 -5.29
N GLY A 155 8.27 8.77 -4.51
CA GLY A 155 7.33 7.69 -4.80
C GLY A 155 5.88 8.16 -4.82
N GLN A 156 5.47 8.97 -3.84
CA GLN A 156 4.14 9.56 -3.78
C GLN A 156 3.89 10.50 -4.99
N GLU A 157 4.84 11.37 -5.30
CA GLU A 157 4.73 12.30 -6.44
C GLU A 157 4.60 11.53 -7.76
N ALA A 158 5.30 10.41 -7.91
CA ALA A 158 5.19 9.55 -9.09
C ALA A 158 3.77 8.98 -9.23
N GLU A 159 3.13 8.55 -8.15
CA GLU A 159 1.74 8.08 -8.16
C GLU A 159 0.75 9.22 -8.46
N HIS A 160 0.98 10.42 -7.93
CA HIS A 160 0.18 11.61 -8.25
C HIS A 160 0.22 11.96 -9.74
N ARG A 161 1.38 11.87 -10.41
CA ARG A 161 1.51 12.10 -11.86
C ARG A 161 0.72 11.11 -12.70
N ILE A 162 0.43 9.93 -12.16
CA ILE A 162 -0.36 8.90 -12.84
C ILE A 162 -1.86 9.05 -12.52
N GLY A 163 -2.23 9.95 -11.61
CA GLY A 163 -3.63 10.29 -11.29
C GLY A 163 -4.13 9.77 -9.95
N LEU A 164 -3.31 9.05 -9.17
CA LEU A 164 -3.69 8.56 -7.86
C LEU A 164 -3.21 9.52 -6.75
N ASN A 165 -4.12 10.31 -6.18
CA ASN A 165 -3.81 11.29 -5.13
C ASN A 165 -3.72 10.64 -3.73
N CYS A 166 -2.83 9.65 -3.57
CA CYS A 166 -2.60 8.93 -2.33
C CYS A 166 -1.85 9.76 -1.26
N GLY A 167 -1.87 9.30 0.00
CA GLY A 167 -0.98 9.78 1.06
C GLY A 167 0.39 9.11 1.03
N LEU A 168 1.10 9.11 2.16
CA LEU A 168 2.48 8.58 2.28
C LEU A 168 2.55 7.20 2.95
N MET A 169 1.42 6.60 3.31
CA MET A 169 1.37 5.34 4.06
C MET A 169 2.19 4.23 3.37
N ASP A 170 1.94 4.02 2.09
CA ASP A 170 2.50 2.91 1.32
C ASP A 170 4.01 3.01 1.18
N GLN A 171 4.50 4.20 0.82
CA GLN A 171 5.92 4.49 0.66
C GLN A 171 6.66 4.37 2.00
N TYR A 172 6.04 4.84 3.10
CA TYR A 172 6.63 4.70 4.44
C TYR A 172 6.71 3.24 4.88
N ALA A 173 5.68 2.44 4.63
CA ALA A 173 5.71 1.01 4.92
C ALA A 173 6.85 0.30 4.17
N VAL A 174 6.99 0.57 2.86
CA VAL A 174 8.08 0.03 2.03
C VAL A 174 9.46 0.42 2.53
N LEU A 175 9.64 1.70 2.91
CA LEU A 175 10.95 2.27 3.26
C LEU A 175 11.35 2.07 4.72
N PHE A 176 10.40 2.00 5.64
CA PHE A 176 10.67 1.97 7.07
C PHE A 176 10.12 0.74 7.79
N GLY A 177 9.52 -0.22 7.07
CA GLY A 177 9.01 -1.44 7.68
C GLY A 177 10.09 -2.22 8.43
N LYS A 178 9.68 -2.99 9.44
CA LYS A 178 10.56 -3.80 10.28
C LYS A 178 9.91 -5.13 10.60
N LYS A 179 10.65 -6.19 10.41
CA LYS A 179 10.20 -7.57 10.70
C LYS A 179 9.54 -7.69 12.07
N GLY A 180 8.36 -8.33 12.10
CA GLY A 180 7.58 -8.56 13.32
C GLY A 180 6.92 -7.32 13.92
N ASN A 181 6.96 -6.16 13.23
CA ASN A 181 6.37 -4.93 13.73
C ASN A 181 5.44 -4.29 12.69
N ALA A 182 4.36 -3.68 13.16
CA ALA A 182 3.63 -2.68 12.40
C ALA A 182 4.32 -1.31 12.55
N LEU A 183 4.16 -0.46 11.56
CA LEU A 183 4.67 0.90 11.55
C LEU A 183 3.53 1.87 11.90
N PHE A 184 3.48 2.36 13.13
CA PHE A 184 2.60 3.49 13.44
C PHE A 184 3.21 4.75 12.87
N LEU A 185 2.51 5.39 11.95
CA LEU A 185 2.90 6.66 11.32
C LEU A 185 1.85 7.73 11.63
N ASP A 186 2.28 8.86 12.16
CA ASP A 186 1.50 10.10 12.17
C ASP A 186 1.77 10.86 10.87
N CYS A 187 0.79 10.88 9.96
CA CYS A 187 0.95 11.51 8.66
C CYS A 187 1.01 13.05 8.71
N LYS A 188 0.78 13.65 9.88
CA LYS A 188 0.81 15.10 10.06
C LYS A 188 2.25 15.64 10.15
N ASP A 189 3.11 14.96 10.90
CA ASP A 189 4.51 15.36 11.10
C ASP A 189 5.52 14.32 10.61
N LEU A 190 5.02 13.19 10.08
CA LEU A 190 5.78 12.06 9.57
C LEU A 190 6.61 11.35 10.65
N SER A 191 6.28 11.57 11.91
CA SER A 191 6.85 10.81 13.02
C SER A 191 6.30 9.39 13.03
N TYR A 192 7.15 8.41 13.35
CA TYR A 192 6.73 7.01 13.38
C TYR A 192 7.34 6.26 14.57
N LYS A 193 6.68 5.17 14.96
CA LYS A 193 7.21 4.18 15.90
C LYS A 193 6.88 2.77 15.46
N TYR A 194 7.70 1.81 15.88
CA TYR A 194 7.41 0.39 15.68
C TYR A 194 6.48 -0.10 16.78
N VAL A 195 5.45 -0.84 16.37
CA VAL A 195 4.48 -1.49 17.25
C VAL A 195 4.67 -2.99 17.09
N PRO A 196 5.18 -3.70 18.12
CA PRO A 196 5.34 -5.15 18.06
C PRO A 196 4.00 -5.86 17.84
N ILE A 197 4.00 -6.86 16.95
CA ILE A 197 2.83 -7.69 16.71
C ILE A 197 2.95 -8.93 17.61
N ASN A 198 2.44 -8.83 18.84
CA ASN A 198 2.56 -9.86 19.89
C ASN A 198 1.40 -10.87 19.85
N LEU A 199 1.10 -11.44 18.68
CA LEU A 199 -0.03 -12.36 18.48
C LEU A 199 0.45 -13.81 18.32
N VAL A 200 0.94 -14.41 19.41
CA VAL A 200 1.41 -15.81 19.41
C VAL A 200 0.21 -16.76 19.24
N GLY A 201 0.32 -17.73 18.32
CA GLY A 201 -0.75 -18.69 18.03
C GLY A 201 -1.80 -18.16 17.03
N TYR A 202 -1.52 -17.05 16.34
CA TYR A 202 -2.37 -16.47 15.33
C TYR A 202 -1.59 -16.11 14.07
N SER A 203 -2.21 -16.33 12.94
CA SER A 203 -1.69 -15.98 11.62
C SER A 203 -2.51 -14.88 10.95
N TRP A 204 -1.82 -14.03 10.22
CA TRP A 204 -2.42 -13.10 9.28
C TRP A 204 -2.56 -13.74 7.92
N VAL A 205 -3.77 -13.72 7.38
CA VAL A 205 -4.09 -14.32 6.09
C VAL A 205 -4.79 -13.29 5.21
N LEU A 206 -4.31 -13.13 3.99
CA LEU A 206 -5.03 -12.38 2.96
C LEU A 206 -5.87 -13.32 2.11
N ILE A 207 -7.08 -12.89 1.77
CA ILE A 207 -7.91 -13.56 0.79
C ILE A 207 -8.21 -12.55 -0.31
N ASN A 208 -7.77 -12.86 -1.53
CA ASN A 208 -7.94 -11.98 -2.68
C ASN A 208 -9.34 -12.17 -3.26
N SER A 209 -10.14 -11.13 -3.31
CA SER A 209 -11.47 -11.22 -3.93
C SER A 209 -11.42 -11.49 -5.44
N ASN A 210 -10.27 -11.28 -6.08
CA ASN A 210 -10.11 -11.24 -7.53
C ASN A 210 -11.07 -10.26 -8.25
N ILE A 211 -11.59 -9.30 -7.48
CA ILE A 211 -12.20 -8.08 -8.03
C ILE A 211 -11.07 -7.06 -8.19
N THR A 212 -10.79 -6.72 -9.43
CA THR A 212 -9.76 -5.72 -9.76
C THR A 212 -10.40 -4.37 -10.02
N HIS A 213 -9.89 -3.33 -9.39
CA HIS A 213 -10.26 -1.95 -9.67
C HIS A 213 -8.97 -1.13 -9.86
N GLU A 214 -8.87 -0.46 -11.01
CA GLU A 214 -7.74 0.43 -11.28
C GLU A 214 -7.99 1.78 -10.62
N LEU A 215 -7.57 1.94 -9.36
CA LEU A 215 -7.79 3.17 -8.58
C LEU A 215 -7.24 4.44 -9.25
N ALA A 216 -6.20 4.29 -10.06
CA ALA A 216 -5.62 5.41 -10.81
C ALA A 216 -6.46 5.83 -12.04
N VAL A 217 -7.35 4.97 -12.51
CA VAL A 217 -8.21 5.24 -13.67
C VAL A 217 -9.62 5.64 -13.23
N GLY A 218 -10.10 5.09 -12.10
CA GLY A 218 -11.38 5.45 -11.50
C GLY A 218 -11.29 6.74 -10.68
N ASN A 219 -12.39 7.47 -10.61
CA ASN A 219 -12.47 8.69 -9.82
C ASN A 219 -12.81 8.43 -8.35
N GLU A 220 -13.25 7.22 -8.01
CA GLU A 220 -13.87 6.89 -6.73
C GLU A 220 -12.94 7.14 -5.53
N TYR A 221 -11.63 6.84 -5.68
CA TYR A 221 -10.65 7.15 -4.64
C TYR A 221 -10.53 8.67 -4.42
N ASN A 222 -10.39 9.43 -5.51
CA ASN A 222 -10.26 10.88 -5.46
C ASN A 222 -11.55 11.56 -4.96
N ASP A 223 -12.73 11.01 -5.25
CA ASP A 223 -14.02 11.50 -4.74
C ASP A 223 -14.09 11.41 -3.21
N ARG A 224 -13.54 10.33 -2.59
CA ARG A 224 -13.48 10.21 -1.12
C ARG A 224 -12.60 11.29 -0.51
N ARG A 225 -11.47 11.58 -1.15
CA ARG A 225 -10.59 12.67 -0.74
C ARG A 225 -11.30 14.02 -0.83
N GLN A 226 -11.99 14.30 -1.94
CA GLN A 226 -12.74 15.54 -2.13
C GLN A 226 -13.87 15.72 -1.08
N SER A 227 -14.58 14.63 -0.74
CA SER A 227 -15.58 14.65 0.34
C SER A 227 -14.96 15.09 1.67
N CYS A 228 -13.78 14.56 2.02
CA CYS A 228 -13.06 14.94 3.23
C CYS A 228 -12.62 16.42 3.20
N GLU A 229 -12.08 16.87 2.08
CA GLU A 229 -11.63 18.26 1.89
C GLU A 229 -12.80 19.26 1.98
N ALA A 230 -13.98 18.89 1.47
CA ALA A 230 -15.19 19.72 1.57
C ALA A 230 -15.60 19.97 3.03
N ILE A 231 -15.55 18.93 3.86
CA ILE A 231 -15.85 19.06 5.30
C ILE A 231 -14.79 19.89 6.03
N VAL A 232 -13.50 19.69 5.71
CA VAL A 232 -12.42 20.52 6.29
C VAL A 232 -12.69 22.00 6.01
N LYS A 233 -12.98 22.37 4.76
CA LYS A 233 -13.30 23.75 4.37
C LYS A 233 -14.47 24.31 5.17
N LYS A 234 -15.51 23.51 5.38
CA LYS A 234 -16.68 23.95 6.15
C LYS A 234 -16.39 24.16 7.64
N VAL A 235 -15.60 23.27 8.24
CA VAL A 235 -15.18 23.42 9.65
C VAL A 235 -14.24 24.63 9.81
N GLN A 236 -13.40 24.93 8.81
CA GLN A 236 -12.50 26.10 8.81
C GLN A 236 -13.27 27.43 8.89
N GLU A 237 -14.51 27.52 8.40
CA GLU A 237 -15.35 28.73 8.54
C GLU A 237 -15.62 29.06 10.03
N LYS A 238 -15.62 28.04 10.90
CA LYS A 238 -15.82 28.19 12.36
C LYS A 238 -14.52 28.13 13.16
N ASN A 239 -13.49 27.48 12.63
CA ASN A 239 -12.18 27.33 13.28
C ASN A 239 -11.07 27.33 12.23
N ALA A 240 -10.47 28.49 11.98
CA ALA A 240 -9.43 28.68 10.98
C ALA A 240 -8.13 27.87 11.20
N ASN A 241 -7.93 27.30 12.41
CA ASN A 241 -6.74 26.51 12.73
C ASN A 241 -6.83 25.05 12.26
N VAL A 242 -7.98 24.60 11.77
CA VAL A 242 -8.13 23.25 11.19
C VAL A 242 -7.46 23.20 9.84
N ALA A 243 -6.47 22.32 9.67
CA ALA A 243 -5.78 22.11 8.39
C ALA A 243 -6.26 20.83 7.67
N SER A 244 -6.76 19.84 8.42
CA SER A 244 -7.17 18.53 7.91
C SER A 244 -8.20 17.89 8.85
N LEU A 245 -8.76 16.73 8.46
CA LEU A 245 -9.64 15.95 9.34
C LEU A 245 -8.93 15.46 10.62
N ARG A 246 -7.60 15.40 10.63
CA ARG A 246 -6.79 15.10 11.83
C ARG A 246 -7.02 16.11 12.96
N ASP A 247 -7.37 17.35 12.62
CA ASP A 247 -7.60 18.45 13.56
C ASP A 247 -9.06 18.61 13.95
N VAL A 248 -9.96 17.80 13.38
CA VAL A 248 -11.41 17.89 13.59
C VAL A 248 -11.85 16.88 14.66
N SER A 249 -12.44 17.37 15.75
CA SER A 249 -13.09 16.50 16.75
C SER A 249 -14.49 16.07 16.30
N GLU A 250 -15.04 15.03 16.96
CA GLU A 250 -16.43 14.62 16.71
C GLU A 250 -17.42 15.74 16.99
N GLU A 251 -17.20 16.57 18.02
CA GLU A 251 -18.04 17.73 18.32
C GLU A 251 -17.96 18.79 17.20
N ALA A 252 -16.75 19.03 16.69
CA ALA A 252 -16.54 20.02 15.63
C ALA A 252 -17.25 19.62 14.34
N ILE A 253 -17.14 18.35 13.92
CA ILE A 253 -17.85 17.88 12.70
C ILE A 253 -19.38 17.88 12.92
N MET A 254 -19.86 17.52 14.11
CA MET A 254 -21.29 17.55 14.44
C MET A 254 -21.86 18.97 14.35
N SER A 255 -21.09 20.01 14.65
CA SER A 255 -21.52 21.41 14.58
C SER A 255 -21.81 21.90 13.16
N VAL A 256 -21.33 21.20 12.14
CA VAL A 256 -21.57 21.55 10.71
C VAL A 256 -22.49 20.57 9.99
N LYS A 257 -23.01 19.55 10.68
CA LYS A 257 -23.77 18.45 10.09
C LYS A 257 -24.91 18.88 9.18
N GLU A 258 -25.70 19.86 9.62
CA GLU A 258 -26.88 20.34 8.86
C GLU A 258 -26.50 21.32 7.73
N GLU A 259 -25.23 21.69 7.61
CA GLU A 259 -24.72 22.66 6.65
C GLU A 259 -23.95 22.02 5.49
N VAL A 260 -23.78 20.70 5.49
CA VAL A 260 -22.94 19.95 4.55
C VAL A 260 -23.72 18.80 3.88
N ASN A 261 -23.15 18.28 2.80
CA ASN A 261 -23.70 17.08 2.16
C ASN A 261 -23.67 15.89 3.14
N PRO A 262 -24.78 15.16 3.34
CA PRO A 262 -24.83 14.01 4.25
C PRO A 262 -23.83 12.90 3.92
N ILE A 263 -23.50 12.70 2.64
CA ILE A 263 -22.52 11.69 2.22
C ILE A 263 -21.12 12.14 2.64
N ASP A 264 -20.75 13.40 2.37
CA ASP A 264 -19.44 13.95 2.75
C ASP A 264 -19.28 13.94 4.28
N PHE A 265 -20.35 14.26 5.00
CA PHE A 265 -20.38 14.18 6.47
C PHE A 265 -20.06 12.75 6.97
N LYS A 266 -20.73 11.73 6.43
CA LYS A 266 -20.48 10.32 6.81
C LYS A 266 -19.03 9.92 6.54
N ARG A 267 -18.51 10.24 5.35
CA ARG A 267 -17.16 9.95 4.93
C ARG A 267 -16.12 10.61 5.86
N ALA A 268 -16.29 11.88 6.17
CA ALA A 268 -15.39 12.57 7.09
C ALA A 268 -15.46 12.02 8.51
N LEU A 269 -16.66 11.69 9.01
CA LEU A 269 -16.83 11.08 10.32
C LEU A 269 -16.17 9.68 10.40
N TYR A 270 -16.20 8.91 9.31
CA TYR A 270 -15.44 7.66 9.22
C TYR A 270 -13.95 7.90 9.50
N VAL A 271 -13.32 8.87 8.80
CA VAL A 271 -11.89 9.18 8.95
C VAL A 271 -11.55 9.59 10.39
N ILE A 272 -12.39 10.43 11.02
CA ILE A 272 -12.17 10.85 12.40
C ILE A 272 -12.20 9.63 13.34
N LYS A 273 -13.17 8.74 13.18
CA LYS A 273 -13.30 7.52 13.98
C LYS A 273 -12.20 6.50 13.68
N GLU A 274 -11.73 6.42 12.43
CA GLU A 274 -10.67 5.50 12.04
C GLU A 274 -9.36 5.83 12.75
N ASN A 275 -9.02 7.11 12.94
CA ASN A 275 -7.88 7.51 13.78
C ASN A 275 -7.96 6.92 15.20
N GLY A 276 -9.16 6.91 15.78
CA GLY A 276 -9.39 6.27 17.10
C GLY A 276 -9.19 4.75 17.06
N ARG A 277 -9.63 4.08 15.98
CA ARG A 277 -9.42 2.64 15.78
C ARG A 277 -7.95 2.28 15.63
N VAL A 278 -7.15 3.12 14.97
CA VAL A 278 -5.68 2.93 14.90
C VAL A 278 -5.06 2.91 16.28
N LEU A 279 -5.38 3.89 17.13
CA LEU A 279 -4.85 3.96 18.49
C LEU A 279 -5.31 2.80 19.39
N LYS A 280 -6.52 2.29 19.16
CA LYS A 280 -7.06 1.11 19.83
C LYS A 280 -6.32 -0.15 19.39
N MET A 281 -6.09 -0.32 18.09
CA MET A 281 -5.34 -1.44 17.51
C MET A 281 -3.93 -1.53 18.07
N ILE A 282 -3.22 -0.41 18.19
CA ILE A 282 -1.87 -0.37 18.76
C ILE A 282 -1.86 -0.99 20.17
N LYS A 283 -2.78 -0.56 21.03
CA LYS A 283 -2.88 -1.07 22.40
C LYS A 283 -3.20 -2.57 22.44
N ALA A 284 -4.03 -3.05 21.51
CA ALA A 284 -4.38 -4.46 21.40
C ALA A 284 -3.19 -5.31 20.94
N LEU A 285 -2.43 -4.86 19.95
CA LEU A 285 -1.22 -5.53 19.46
C LEU A 285 -0.12 -5.61 20.52
N GLU A 286 0.15 -4.50 21.22
CA GLU A 286 1.13 -4.44 22.31
C GLU A 286 0.80 -5.41 23.46
N LYS A 287 -0.50 -5.63 23.75
CA LYS A 287 -0.99 -6.55 24.78
C LYS A 287 -1.12 -8.01 24.30
N GLY A 288 -1.06 -8.27 23.00
CA GLY A 288 -1.35 -9.58 22.42
C GLY A 288 -2.85 -9.96 22.52
N ASP A 289 -3.75 -8.98 22.57
CA ASP A 289 -5.19 -9.19 22.68
C ASP A 289 -5.83 -9.44 21.32
N ALA A 290 -5.83 -10.69 20.87
CA ALA A 290 -6.38 -11.09 19.58
C ALA A 290 -7.89 -10.80 19.44
N ASN A 291 -8.66 -10.85 20.55
CA ASN A 291 -10.10 -10.54 20.52
C ASN A 291 -10.32 -9.05 20.22
N GLU A 292 -9.55 -8.18 20.86
CA GLU A 292 -9.65 -6.74 20.65
C GLU A 292 -9.13 -6.36 19.25
N VAL A 293 -8.07 -7.00 18.74
CA VAL A 293 -7.61 -6.87 17.37
C VAL A 293 -8.73 -7.24 16.40
N GLY A 294 -9.32 -8.43 16.54
CA GLY A 294 -10.39 -8.92 15.68
C GLY A 294 -11.62 -8.02 15.68
N SER A 295 -12.07 -7.60 16.87
CA SER A 295 -13.23 -6.70 17.01
C SER A 295 -12.97 -5.33 16.35
N THR A 296 -11.74 -4.83 16.43
CA THR A 296 -11.33 -3.56 15.83
C THR A 296 -11.28 -3.66 14.30
N LEU A 297 -10.77 -4.78 13.75
CA LEU A 297 -10.81 -5.04 12.30
C LEU A 297 -12.24 -5.02 11.77
N LEU A 298 -13.15 -5.76 12.41
CA LEU A 298 -14.54 -5.84 12.01
C LEU A 298 -15.29 -4.51 12.13
N ALA A 299 -15.03 -3.75 13.17
CA ALA A 299 -15.61 -2.41 13.33
C ALA A 299 -15.12 -1.45 12.22
N GLY A 300 -13.83 -1.54 11.84
CA GLY A 300 -13.27 -0.81 10.70
C GLY A 300 -13.96 -1.18 9.39
N HIS A 301 -14.12 -2.49 9.12
CA HIS A 301 -14.78 -2.96 7.90
C HIS A 301 -16.22 -2.46 7.77
N ARG A 302 -17.02 -2.60 8.83
CA ARG A 302 -18.41 -2.12 8.83
C ARG A 302 -18.52 -0.63 8.50
N SER A 303 -17.60 0.16 9.02
CA SER A 303 -17.56 1.60 8.77
C SER A 303 -17.04 1.91 7.36
N MET A 304 -16.07 1.16 6.84
CA MET A 304 -15.62 1.27 5.44
C MET A 304 -16.73 0.96 4.44
N SER A 305 -17.52 -0.09 4.70
CA SER A 305 -18.64 -0.48 3.84
C SER A 305 -19.80 0.51 3.94
N ALA A 306 -20.28 0.81 5.15
CA ALA A 306 -21.52 1.57 5.36
C ALA A 306 -21.36 3.10 5.32
N ASP A 307 -20.22 3.63 5.81
CA ASP A 307 -20.02 5.07 5.97
C ASP A 307 -19.11 5.67 4.90
N PHE A 308 -18.01 4.97 4.56
CA PHE A 308 -17.04 5.46 3.58
C PHE A 308 -17.29 4.93 2.16
N GLU A 309 -18.05 3.86 2.04
CA GLU A 309 -18.53 3.27 0.79
C GLU A 309 -17.41 2.87 -0.17
N ILE A 310 -16.39 2.18 0.35
CA ILE A 310 -15.24 1.68 -0.41
C ILE A 310 -15.18 0.16 -0.52
N SER A 311 -16.13 -0.56 0.08
CA SER A 311 -16.26 -1.99 -0.08
C SER A 311 -17.14 -2.35 -1.28
N THR A 312 -17.06 -3.62 -1.71
CA THR A 312 -17.96 -4.20 -2.70
C THR A 312 -18.78 -5.31 -2.05
N SER A 313 -19.87 -5.73 -2.71
CA SER A 313 -20.70 -6.85 -2.24
C SER A 313 -19.91 -8.15 -2.05
N GLU A 314 -18.91 -8.38 -2.90
CA GLU A 314 -18.03 -9.55 -2.84
C GLU A 314 -17.08 -9.49 -1.64
N ILE A 315 -16.51 -8.32 -1.37
CA ILE A 315 -15.66 -8.10 -0.19
C ILE A 315 -16.49 -8.22 1.10
N ASP A 316 -17.68 -7.61 1.14
CA ASP A 316 -18.58 -7.70 2.29
C ASP A 316 -18.97 -9.15 2.55
N TYR A 317 -19.20 -9.94 1.49
CA TYR A 317 -19.46 -11.37 1.61
C TYR A 317 -18.25 -12.16 2.13
N LEU A 318 -17.03 -11.87 1.62
CA LEU A 318 -15.80 -12.49 2.14
C LEU A 318 -15.64 -12.24 3.64
N VAL A 319 -15.86 -11.01 4.10
CA VAL A 319 -15.79 -10.69 5.52
C VAL A 319 -16.88 -11.38 6.32
N ALA A 320 -18.11 -11.45 5.80
CA ALA A 320 -19.22 -12.12 6.47
C ALA A 320 -18.95 -13.62 6.65
N VAL A 321 -18.58 -14.33 5.57
CA VAL A 321 -18.30 -15.77 5.62
C VAL A 321 -17.05 -16.07 6.47
N SER A 322 -16.06 -15.18 6.48
CA SER A 322 -14.89 -15.32 7.36
C SER A 322 -15.28 -15.31 8.83
N GLN A 323 -16.21 -14.43 9.23
CA GLN A 323 -16.66 -14.35 10.62
C GLN A 323 -17.47 -15.56 11.10
N GLU A 324 -17.97 -16.38 10.19
CA GLU A 324 -18.69 -17.63 10.50
C GLU A 324 -17.72 -18.79 10.79
N GLN A 325 -16.43 -18.65 10.45
CA GLN A 325 -15.45 -19.72 10.59
C GLN A 325 -14.86 -19.76 12.01
N GLU A 326 -14.70 -20.98 12.52
CA GLU A 326 -14.03 -21.22 13.80
C GLU A 326 -12.57 -20.71 13.74
N GLY A 327 -12.14 -20.03 14.79
CA GLY A 327 -10.77 -19.51 14.92
C GLY A 327 -10.52 -18.18 14.22
N VAL A 328 -11.45 -17.65 13.41
CA VAL A 328 -11.34 -16.32 12.82
C VAL A 328 -11.67 -15.26 13.86
N MET A 329 -10.67 -14.49 14.27
CA MET A 329 -10.81 -13.43 15.27
C MET A 329 -11.40 -12.15 14.68
N GLY A 330 -11.08 -11.86 13.41
CA GLY A 330 -11.57 -10.69 12.71
C GLY A 330 -11.13 -10.67 11.26
N SER A 331 -11.90 -9.97 10.44
CA SER A 331 -11.70 -9.80 9.01
C SER A 331 -12.09 -8.40 8.58
N ARG A 332 -11.40 -7.84 7.58
CA ARG A 332 -11.78 -6.59 6.94
C ARG A 332 -11.17 -6.44 5.54
N MET A 333 -11.77 -5.60 4.73
CA MET A 333 -11.17 -5.10 3.51
C MET A 333 -9.87 -4.35 3.82
N MET A 334 -8.92 -4.37 2.90
CA MET A 334 -7.61 -3.72 3.05
C MET A 334 -7.27 -2.86 1.82
N GLY A 335 -6.61 -1.72 2.07
CA GLY A 335 -6.10 -0.82 1.04
C GLY A 335 -7.10 0.21 0.54
N GLY A 336 -6.97 0.65 -0.71
CA GLY A 336 -7.79 1.72 -1.30
C GLY A 336 -9.26 1.38 -1.53
N GLY A 337 -9.64 0.12 -1.42
CA GLY A 337 -11.01 -0.34 -1.62
C GLY A 337 -11.36 -0.70 -3.06
N PHE A 338 -12.65 -0.88 -3.30
CA PHE A 338 -13.28 -1.23 -4.59
C PHE A 338 -12.83 -2.57 -5.17
N GLY A 339 -12.25 -3.45 -4.36
CA GLY A 339 -11.69 -4.75 -4.70
C GLY A 339 -10.47 -5.10 -3.86
N GLY A 340 -9.60 -5.97 -4.37
CA GLY A 340 -8.38 -6.41 -3.70
C GLY A 340 -8.63 -7.47 -2.64
N CYS A 341 -7.90 -7.40 -1.52
CA CYS A 341 -7.90 -8.43 -0.49
C CYS A 341 -8.68 -8.05 0.76
N THR A 342 -9.17 -9.07 1.46
CA THR A 342 -9.45 -8.98 2.90
C THR A 342 -8.21 -9.41 3.70
N ILE A 343 -7.99 -8.78 4.86
CA ILE A 343 -7.01 -9.21 5.85
C ILE A 343 -7.74 -9.87 7.01
N ASN A 344 -7.28 -11.06 7.39
CA ASN A 344 -7.92 -11.91 8.38
C ASN A 344 -6.92 -12.29 9.46
N LEU A 345 -7.34 -12.22 10.74
CA LEU A 345 -6.59 -12.78 11.86
C LEU A 345 -7.24 -14.09 12.26
N ILE A 346 -6.48 -15.19 12.16
CA ILE A 346 -6.99 -16.55 12.37
C ILE A 346 -6.08 -17.30 13.34
N LYS A 347 -6.64 -18.12 14.23
CA LYS A 347 -5.85 -19.03 15.08
C LYS A 347 -5.07 -20.02 14.20
N ASP A 348 -3.81 -20.26 14.52
CA ASP A 348 -2.91 -21.10 13.72
C ASP A 348 -3.49 -22.50 13.44
N GLU A 349 -4.12 -23.11 14.44
CA GLU A 349 -4.76 -24.44 14.34
C GLU A 349 -5.97 -24.49 13.42
N ASN A 350 -6.60 -23.37 13.12
CA ASN A 350 -7.81 -23.28 12.31
C ASN A 350 -7.56 -22.75 10.89
N VAL A 351 -6.35 -22.26 10.57
CA VAL A 351 -6.08 -21.53 9.32
C VAL A 351 -6.48 -22.33 8.08
N ASP A 352 -5.97 -23.55 7.95
CA ASP A 352 -6.18 -24.35 6.73
C ASP A 352 -7.69 -24.62 6.50
N LYS A 353 -8.40 -25.00 7.56
CA LYS A 353 -9.83 -25.31 7.48
C LYS A 353 -10.66 -24.06 7.20
N ALA A 354 -10.39 -22.98 7.92
CA ALA A 354 -11.12 -21.72 7.73
C ALA A 354 -10.93 -21.18 6.30
N VAL A 355 -9.69 -21.19 5.80
CA VAL A 355 -9.39 -20.75 4.43
C VAL A 355 -10.11 -21.61 3.39
N GLU A 356 -10.05 -22.94 3.51
CA GLU A 356 -10.75 -23.87 2.61
C GLU A 356 -12.25 -23.55 2.54
N ASP A 357 -12.90 -23.40 3.71
CA ASP A 357 -14.34 -23.14 3.80
C ASP A 357 -14.72 -21.76 3.25
N ILE A 358 -13.92 -20.72 3.55
CA ILE A 358 -14.13 -19.36 3.02
C ILE A 358 -14.03 -19.37 1.48
N LEU A 359 -12.98 -19.97 0.93
CA LEU A 359 -12.77 -20.01 -0.52
C LEU A 359 -13.89 -20.79 -1.24
N ALA A 360 -14.33 -21.91 -0.66
CA ALA A 360 -15.44 -22.71 -1.19
C ALA A 360 -16.75 -21.92 -1.20
N ALA A 361 -17.12 -21.31 -0.07
CA ALA A 361 -18.33 -20.52 0.06
C ALA A 361 -18.32 -19.28 -0.86
N TYR A 362 -17.16 -18.60 -0.97
CA TYR A 362 -17.02 -17.45 -1.86
C TYR A 362 -17.23 -17.86 -3.32
N LYS A 363 -16.60 -18.95 -3.75
CA LYS A 363 -16.76 -19.48 -5.11
C LYS A 363 -18.19 -19.90 -5.41
N GLU A 364 -18.86 -20.58 -4.47
CA GLU A 364 -20.26 -20.97 -4.59
C GLU A 364 -21.17 -19.74 -4.77
N LYS A 365 -20.95 -18.69 -3.98
CA LYS A 365 -21.76 -17.48 -3.98
C LYS A 365 -21.56 -16.60 -5.19
N THR A 366 -20.29 -16.41 -5.61
CA THR A 366 -19.91 -15.40 -6.60
C THR A 366 -19.53 -15.98 -7.95
N GLY A 367 -19.20 -17.26 -8.03
CA GLY A 367 -18.59 -17.91 -9.18
C GLY A 367 -17.09 -17.59 -9.36
N ILE A 368 -16.52 -16.73 -8.52
CA ILE A 368 -15.13 -16.28 -8.61
C ILE A 368 -14.23 -17.24 -7.84
N THR A 369 -13.15 -17.69 -8.47
CA THR A 369 -12.09 -18.44 -7.77
C THR A 369 -11.16 -17.45 -7.11
N SER A 370 -11.03 -17.52 -5.80
CA SER A 370 -10.17 -16.68 -4.98
C SER A 370 -8.87 -17.39 -4.60
N GLU A 371 -7.89 -16.64 -4.17
CA GLU A 371 -6.59 -17.11 -3.68
C GLU A 371 -6.33 -16.58 -2.29
N CYS A 372 -5.57 -17.34 -1.48
CA CYS A 372 -5.12 -16.90 -0.17
C CYS A 372 -3.61 -16.76 -0.11
N PHE A 373 -3.14 -15.86 0.76
CA PHE A 373 -1.72 -15.65 1.03
C PHE A 373 -1.49 -15.60 2.54
N HIS A 374 -0.63 -16.48 3.04
CA HIS A 374 -0.12 -16.39 4.41
C HIS A 374 0.88 -15.24 4.47
N LEU A 375 0.67 -14.31 5.37
CA LEU A 375 1.54 -13.14 5.49
C LEU A 375 2.67 -13.36 6.48
N GLN A 376 3.85 -12.92 6.09
CA GLN A 376 4.97 -12.73 7.00
C GLN A 376 5.35 -11.25 7.01
N ILE A 377 5.29 -10.64 8.19
CA ILE A 377 5.76 -9.27 8.38
C ILE A 377 7.28 -9.27 8.31
N ASP A 378 7.84 -8.50 7.40
CA ASP A 378 9.25 -8.53 7.05
C ASP A 378 9.88 -7.14 7.02
N ASP A 379 11.18 -7.07 6.75
CA ASP A 379 11.94 -5.83 6.73
C ASP A 379 11.62 -4.97 5.49
N SER A 380 11.90 -3.69 5.62
CA SER A 380 11.78 -2.67 4.56
C SER A 380 12.67 -2.98 3.34
N VAL A 381 12.65 -2.07 2.37
CA VAL A 381 13.51 -2.10 1.19
C VAL A 381 14.98 -2.25 1.55
N GLN A 382 15.68 -3.14 0.85
CA GLN A 382 17.07 -3.51 1.10
C GLN A 382 17.88 -3.62 -0.19
N ILE A 383 19.15 -3.22 -0.12
CA ILE A 383 20.15 -3.56 -1.12
C ILE A 383 20.78 -4.87 -0.67
N LEU A 384 20.65 -5.92 -1.48
CA LEU A 384 21.05 -7.28 -1.11
C LEU A 384 22.53 -7.57 -1.39
N ASN A 385 23.11 -6.84 -2.34
CA ASN A 385 24.55 -6.89 -2.66
C ASN A 385 25.02 -5.48 -3.08
N SER A 386 26.17 -5.11 -2.70
CA SER A 386 26.79 -3.82 -3.07
C SER A 386 28.20 -4.03 -3.62
#